data_15c444d751402e2bf79cd3a7448f375a
#
_entry.id   15c444d751402e2bf79cd3a7448f375a
#
_cell.length_a   1.000
_cell.length_b   1.000
_cell.length_c   1.000
_cell.angle_alpha   90.00
_cell.angle_beta   90.00
_cell.angle_gamma   90.00
#
_symmetry.space_group_name_H-M   'P 1'
#
loop_
_entity.id
_entity.type
_entity.pdbx_description
1 polymer ?
#
loop_
_entity_poly.entity_id
_entity_poly.type
_entity_poly.pdbx_seq_one_letter_code
_entity_poly.pdbx_strand_id
1 'polypeptide(L)'
;MKIVVMGVTGCGKTTVGIALAEALGIEFIDSDVLHSEANKTKMSSGTPLTDSDREPWLQEVSKALQSHESIVVACSALKKSYRSTILAGAPTTKFVHLSGSQELIFARLSERSHHFMPIGLLDSQFQTLEHLDDTETGKVFEISKPVNQIVNDVIVWL
;
A
#
# COMPACT_ATOMS: atom_id res chain seq x y z
N MET A 1 7.77 13.38 -8.54
CA MET A 1 6.86 13.14 -7.39
C MET A 1 6.69 11.65 -7.18
N LYS A 2 7.03 11.12 -6.01
CA LYS A 2 7.01 9.69 -5.72
C LYS A 2 6.07 9.43 -4.56
N ILE A 3 5.02 8.63 -4.79
CA ILE A 3 3.94 8.42 -3.84
C ILE A 3 3.73 6.92 -3.63
N VAL A 4 3.66 6.49 -2.36
CA VAL A 4 3.23 5.15 -1.99
C VAL A 4 1.86 5.25 -1.31
N VAL A 5 0.85 4.63 -1.89
CA VAL A 5 -0.46 4.46 -1.27
C VAL A 5 -0.42 3.17 -0.45
N MET A 6 -0.47 3.30 0.87
CA MET A 6 -0.27 2.20 1.81
C MET A 6 -1.48 1.90 2.68
N GLY A 7 -1.46 0.77 3.32
CA GLY A 7 -2.49 0.32 4.26
C GLY A 7 -2.73 -1.18 4.20
N VAL A 8 -3.61 -1.66 5.06
CA VAL A 8 -3.97 -3.08 5.11
C VAL A 8 -4.72 -3.51 3.86
N THR A 9 -4.79 -4.83 3.64
CA THR A 9 -5.61 -5.38 2.55
C THR A 9 -7.06 -4.89 2.63
N GLY A 10 -7.66 -4.62 1.48
CA GLY A 10 -9.06 -4.18 1.40
C GLY A 10 -9.30 -2.71 1.71
N CYS A 11 -8.28 -1.92 2.06
CA CYS A 11 -8.45 -0.49 2.33
C CYS A 11 -8.59 0.39 1.07
N GLY A 12 -8.43 -0.18 -0.13
CA GLY A 12 -8.64 0.53 -1.38
C GLY A 12 -7.38 1.11 -2.04
N LYS A 13 -6.20 0.59 -1.71
CA LYS A 13 -4.91 1.08 -2.26
C LYS A 13 -4.89 1.15 -3.78
N THR A 14 -5.30 0.09 -4.45
CA THR A 14 -5.30 0.02 -5.92
C THR A 14 -6.30 1.02 -6.51
N THR A 15 -7.52 1.06 -5.98
CA THR A 15 -8.57 1.96 -6.47
C THR A 15 -8.18 3.43 -6.30
N VAL A 16 -7.74 3.81 -5.11
CA VAL A 16 -7.29 5.20 -4.82
C VAL A 16 -6.01 5.50 -5.58
N GLY A 17 -5.08 4.55 -5.65
CA GLY A 17 -3.81 4.74 -6.36
C GLY A 17 -3.99 5.01 -7.85
N ILE A 18 -4.85 4.25 -8.53
CA ILE A 18 -5.18 4.47 -9.94
C ILE A 18 -5.83 5.85 -10.12
N ALA A 19 -6.86 6.17 -9.34
CA ALA A 19 -7.56 7.44 -9.44
C ALA A 19 -6.63 8.64 -9.16
N LEU A 20 -5.72 8.51 -8.19
CA LEU A 20 -4.73 9.55 -7.89
C LEU A 20 -3.74 9.73 -9.05
N ALA A 21 -3.22 8.63 -9.60
CA ALA A 21 -2.30 8.69 -10.73
C ALA A 21 -2.95 9.32 -11.97
N GLU A 22 -4.20 8.97 -12.27
CA GLU A 22 -4.97 9.58 -13.35
C GLU A 22 -5.15 11.09 -13.14
N ALA A 23 -5.53 11.50 -11.93
CA ALA A 23 -5.74 12.92 -11.59
C ALA A 23 -4.43 13.72 -11.69
N LEU A 24 -3.29 13.10 -11.38
CA LEU A 24 -1.98 13.76 -11.47
C LEU A 24 -1.33 13.64 -12.87
N GLY A 25 -1.87 12.79 -13.76
CA GLY A 25 -1.29 12.52 -15.08
C GLY A 25 0.05 11.78 -15.01
N ILE A 26 0.21 10.88 -14.05
CA ILE A 26 1.44 10.11 -13.84
C ILE A 26 1.17 8.61 -13.83
N GLU A 27 2.22 7.79 -13.86
CA GLU A 27 2.13 6.34 -13.92
C GLU A 27 1.68 5.74 -12.59
N PHE A 28 0.99 4.59 -12.66
CA PHE A 28 0.59 3.76 -11.52
C PHE A 28 1.18 2.36 -11.64
N ILE A 29 1.71 1.84 -10.53
CA ILE A 29 2.13 0.44 -10.39
C ILE A 29 1.52 -0.16 -9.12
N ASP A 30 0.92 -1.35 -9.24
CA ASP A 30 0.59 -2.17 -8.07
C ASP A 30 1.81 -3.03 -7.73
N SER A 31 2.31 -2.89 -6.50
CA SER A 31 3.54 -3.59 -6.07
C SER A 31 3.39 -5.11 -6.04
N ASP A 32 2.18 -5.65 -6.07
CA ASP A 32 1.95 -7.09 -6.11
C ASP A 32 2.59 -7.74 -7.35
N VAL A 33 2.69 -7.02 -8.46
CA VAL A 33 3.33 -7.52 -9.68
C VAL A 33 4.85 -7.67 -9.55
N LEU A 34 5.44 -7.05 -8.54
CA LEU A 34 6.89 -7.05 -8.29
C LEU A 34 7.36 -8.22 -7.41
N HIS A 35 6.45 -9.01 -6.86
CA HIS A 35 6.80 -10.19 -6.09
C HIS A 35 7.47 -11.26 -6.97
N SER A 36 8.44 -11.99 -6.38
CA SER A 36 9.03 -13.18 -7.00
C SER A 36 7.99 -14.29 -7.17
N GLU A 37 8.26 -15.22 -8.08
CA GLU A 37 7.41 -16.40 -8.26
C GLU A 37 7.29 -17.24 -6.96
N ALA A 38 8.36 -17.33 -6.17
CA ALA A 38 8.35 -17.99 -4.87
C ALA A 38 7.36 -17.32 -3.91
N ASN A 39 7.36 -15.98 -3.84
CA ASN A 39 6.42 -15.23 -3.02
C ASN A 39 4.97 -15.37 -3.51
N LYS A 40 4.76 -15.31 -4.81
CA LYS A 40 3.43 -15.52 -5.41
C LYS A 40 2.88 -16.92 -5.08
N THR A 41 3.72 -17.94 -5.14
CA THR A 41 3.36 -19.30 -4.78
C THR A 41 2.97 -19.42 -3.30
N LYS A 42 3.75 -18.82 -2.40
CA LYS A 42 3.42 -18.78 -0.96
C LYS A 42 2.07 -18.11 -0.71
N MET A 43 1.84 -16.94 -1.31
CA MET A 43 0.58 -16.21 -1.16
C MET A 43 -0.61 -17.00 -1.69
N SER A 44 -0.47 -17.67 -2.85
CA SER A 44 -1.50 -18.52 -3.44
C SER A 44 -1.86 -19.72 -2.56
N SER A 45 -0.88 -20.27 -1.85
CA SER A 45 -1.08 -21.41 -0.93
C SER A 45 -1.56 -20.99 0.45
N GLY A 46 -1.76 -19.69 0.70
CA GLY A 46 -2.16 -19.17 2.01
C GLY A 46 -1.02 -19.10 3.03
N THR A 47 0.23 -19.29 2.60
CA THR A 47 1.40 -19.22 3.49
C THR A 47 1.80 -17.75 3.66
N PRO A 48 1.86 -17.21 4.90
CA PRO A 48 2.30 -15.84 5.14
C PRO A 48 3.76 -15.63 4.70
N LEU A 49 4.04 -14.45 4.13
CA LEU A 49 5.40 -14.05 3.82
C LEU A 49 6.14 -13.65 5.10
N THR A 50 7.39 -14.07 5.21
CA THR A 50 8.31 -13.61 6.26
C THR A 50 8.90 -12.24 5.89
N ASP A 51 9.55 -11.58 6.86
CA ASP A 51 10.29 -10.34 6.58
C ASP A 51 11.43 -10.59 5.57
N SER A 52 12.08 -11.74 5.63
CA SER A 52 13.09 -12.15 4.66
C SER A 52 12.53 -12.32 3.24
N ASP A 53 11.32 -12.86 3.12
CA ASP A 53 10.64 -13.00 1.83
C ASP A 53 10.30 -11.63 1.22
N ARG A 54 9.97 -10.65 2.07
CA ARG A 54 9.59 -9.29 1.64
C ARG A 54 10.77 -8.42 1.26
N GLU A 55 11.94 -8.64 1.82
CA GLU A 55 13.09 -7.74 1.62
C GLU A 55 13.45 -7.54 0.13
N PRO A 56 13.62 -8.59 -0.71
CA PRO A 56 13.86 -8.38 -2.14
C PRO A 56 12.71 -7.66 -2.85
N TRP A 57 11.47 -7.94 -2.46
CA TRP A 57 10.29 -7.27 -3.02
C TRP A 57 10.28 -5.77 -2.69
N LEU A 58 10.58 -5.39 -1.45
CA LEU A 58 10.66 -3.98 -1.04
C LEU A 58 11.77 -3.25 -1.78
N GLN A 59 12.88 -3.94 -2.09
CA GLN A 59 13.94 -3.38 -2.92
C GLN A 59 13.45 -3.14 -4.36
N GLU A 60 12.65 -4.05 -4.93
CA GLU A 60 12.06 -3.83 -6.25
C GLU A 60 11.05 -2.66 -6.25
N VAL A 61 10.27 -2.50 -5.18
CA VAL A 61 9.40 -1.31 -4.99
C VAL A 61 10.24 -0.04 -4.96
N SER A 62 11.34 -0.05 -4.20
CA SER A 62 12.28 1.07 -4.11
C SER A 62 12.89 1.43 -5.48
N LYS A 63 13.31 0.43 -6.24
CA LYS A 63 13.83 0.61 -7.61
C LYS A 63 12.78 1.19 -8.55
N ALA A 64 11.54 0.70 -8.49
CA ALA A 64 10.45 1.23 -9.30
C ALA A 64 10.24 2.72 -9.03
N LEU A 65 10.22 3.11 -7.75
CA LEU A 65 10.13 4.52 -7.36
C LEU A 65 11.36 5.33 -7.83
N GLN A 66 12.55 4.77 -7.71
CA GLN A 66 13.80 5.43 -8.10
C GLN A 66 13.87 5.68 -9.62
N SER A 67 13.41 4.72 -10.43
CA SER A 67 13.50 4.77 -11.89
C SER A 67 12.51 5.73 -12.56
N HIS A 68 11.54 6.26 -11.82
CA HIS A 68 10.54 7.19 -12.33
C HIS A 68 10.71 8.57 -11.71
N GLU A 69 10.55 9.61 -12.51
CA GLU A 69 10.50 11.00 -12.00
C GLU A 69 9.22 11.22 -11.17
N SER A 70 8.10 10.69 -11.67
CA SER A 70 6.80 10.79 -11.00
C SER A 70 6.04 9.48 -11.15
N ILE A 71 5.54 8.94 -10.03
CA ILE A 71 4.84 7.66 -10.00
C ILE A 71 4.00 7.51 -8.72
N VAL A 72 2.89 6.78 -8.82
CA VAL A 72 2.11 6.26 -7.68
C VAL A 72 2.29 4.75 -7.61
N VAL A 73 2.68 4.24 -6.46
CA VAL A 73 2.80 2.80 -6.21
C VAL A 73 1.84 2.40 -5.10
N ALA A 74 0.99 1.40 -5.33
CA ALA A 74 0.21 0.77 -4.27
C ALA A 74 1.06 -0.31 -3.59
N CYS A 75 1.30 -0.17 -2.29
CA CYS A 75 2.11 -1.10 -1.50
C CYS A 75 1.63 -1.10 -0.06
N SER A 76 1.41 -2.27 0.55
CA SER A 76 0.95 -2.33 1.93
C SER A 76 1.85 -1.59 2.92
N ALA A 77 3.17 -1.72 2.80
CA ALA A 77 4.19 -0.97 3.56
C ALA A 77 3.89 -0.85 5.07
N LEU A 78 3.43 -1.95 5.69
CA LEU A 78 2.82 -1.94 7.03
C LEU A 78 3.81 -1.62 8.15
N LYS A 79 5.05 -2.09 8.08
CA LYS A 79 6.07 -1.82 9.10
C LYS A 79 6.94 -0.63 8.71
N LYS A 80 7.38 0.11 9.73
CA LYS A 80 8.37 1.18 9.52
C LYS A 80 9.64 0.67 8.86
N SER A 81 10.12 -0.53 9.21
CA SER A 81 11.28 -1.15 8.57
C SER A 81 11.08 -1.38 7.06
N TYR A 82 9.87 -1.74 6.63
CA TYR A 82 9.54 -1.88 5.21
C TYR A 82 9.62 -0.51 4.50
N ARG A 83 9.06 0.52 5.09
CA ARG A 83 9.13 1.89 4.56
C ARG A 83 10.55 2.43 4.53
N SER A 84 11.37 2.06 5.53
CA SER A 84 12.80 2.41 5.54
C SER A 84 13.57 1.80 4.37
N THR A 85 13.28 0.55 4.01
CA THR A 85 13.87 -0.08 2.83
C THR A 85 13.48 0.66 1.54
N ILE A 86 12.21 1.06 1.43
CA ILE A 86 11.73 1.85 0.29
C ILE A 86 12.45 3.20 0.23
N LEU A 87 12.55 3.90 1.34
CA LEU A 87 13.18 5.22 1.44
C LEU A 87 14.69 5.18 1.17
N ALA A 88 15.36 4.06 1.43
CA ALA A 88 16.79 3.92 1.17
C ALA A 88 17.16 4.19 -0.30
N GLY A 89 16.33 3.75 -1.24
CA GLY A 89 16.54 4.01 -2.67
C GLY A 89 15.72 5.16 -3.25
N ALA A 90 14.64 5.57 -2.55
CA ALA A 90 13.74 6.62 -2.99
C ALA A 90 13.39 7.57 -1.83
N PRO A 91 14.34 8.38 -1.36
CA PRO A 91 14.21 9.13 -0.10
C PRO A 91 13.16 10.25 -0.14
N THR A 92 12.72 10.68 -1.31
CA THR A 92 11.68 11.72 -1.48
C THR A 92 10.26 11.16 -1.53
N THR A 93 10.08 9.86 -1.27
CA THR A 93 8.78 9.21 -1.30
C THR A 93 7.86 9.74 -0.20
N LYS A 94 6.61 10.05 -0.59
CA LYS A 94 5.54 10.43 0.33
C LYS A 94 4.58 9.25 0.52
N PHE A 95 4.16 9.00 1.75
CA PHE A 95 3.24 7.91 2.09
C PHE A 95 1.82 8.43 2.28
N VAL A 96 0.89 7.91 1.51
CA VAL A 96 -0.56 8.13 1.65
C VAL A 96 -1.12 6.91 2.36
N HIS A 97 -1.37 7.01 3.67
CA HIS A 97 -1.88 5.91 4.47
C HIS A 97 -3.41 5.92 4.46
N LEU A 98 -3.99 4.94 3.78
CA LEU A 98 -5.44 4.73 3.78
C LEU A 98 -5.85 3.95 5.03
N SER A 99 -6.59 4.59 5.91
CA SER A 99 -6.98 4.05 7.22
C SER A 99 -8.48 3.94 7.36
N GLY A 100 -8.93 2.87 7.96
CA GLY A 100 -10.32 2.65 8.34
C GLY A 100 -10.42 1.63 9.45
N SER A 101 -11.61 1.51 10.04
CA SER A 101 -11.87 0.50 11.06
C SER A 101 -11.77 -0.90 10.48
N GLN A 102 -11.42 -1.86 11.33
CA GLN A 102 -11.37 -3.27 10.93
C GLN A 102 -12.74 -3.75 10.45
N GLU A 103 -13.82 -3.31 11.10
CA GLU A 103 -15.19 -3.63 10.74
C GLU A 103 -15.55 -3.13 9.33
N LEU A 104 -15.19 -1.90 9.00
CA LEU A 104 -15.44 -1.33 7.67
C LEU A 104 -14.69 -2.09 6.58
N ILE A 105 -13.42 -2.37 6.82
CA ILE A 105 -12.57 -3.09 5.86
C ILE A 105 -13.06 -4.52 5.69
N PHE A 106 -13.40 -5.20 6.78
CA PHE A 106 -13.98 -6.54 6.74
C PHE A 106 -15.27 -6.58 5.92
N ALA A 107 -16.17 -5.61 6.13
CA ALA A 107 -17.43 -5.51 5.38
C ALA A 107 -17.16 -5.33 3.87
N ARG A 108 -16.20 -4.48 3.50
CA ARG A 108 -15.81 -4.28 2.10
C ARG A 108 -15.23 -5.54 1.45
N LEU A 109 -14.39 -6.28 2.18
CA LEU A 109 -13.83 -7.54 1.70
C LEU A 109 -14.91 -8.61 1.53
N SER A 110 -15.89 -8.67 2.44
CA SER A 110 -17.00 -9.62 2.39
C SER A 110 -17.94 -9.39 1.19
N GLU A 111 -18.05 -8.15 0.72
CA GLU A 111 -18.85 -7.80 -0.46
C GLU A 111 -18.18 -8.21 -1.78
N ARG A 112 -16.86 -8.43 -1.78
CA ARG A 112 -16.13 -8.91 -2.94
C ARG A 112 -16.30 -10.43 -3.07
N SER A 113 -17.26 -10.87 -3.87
CA SER A 113 -17.66 -12.28 -4.02
C SER A 113 -16.55 -13.22 -4.54
N HIS A 114 -15.41 -12.70 -4.99
CA HIS A 114 -14.30 -13.46 -5.56
C HIS A 114 -13.05 -13.49 -4.69
N HIS A 115 -13.03 -12.78 -3.56
CA HIS A 115 -11.90 -12.75 -2.65
C HIS A 115 -12.31 -13.34 -1.30
N PHE A 116 -12.06 -14.65 -1.15
CA PHE A 116 -12.07 -15.26 0.17
C PHE A 116 -10.80 -14.86 0.89
N MET A 117 -10.95 -14.00 1.91
CA MET A 117 -9.85 -13.70 2.81
C MET A 117 -10.19 -14.26 4.18
N PRO A 118 -9.34 -15.15 4.75
CA PRO A 118 -9.50 -15.57 6.13
C PRO A 118 -9.48 -14.36 7.07
N ILE A 119 -10.42 -14.32 8.02
CA ILE A 119 -10.49 -13.25 9.06
C ILE A 119 -9.13 -13.08 9.76
N GLY A 120 -8.44 -14.19 10.03
CA GLY A 120 -7.12 -14.18 10.67
C GLY A 120 -6.04 -13.42 9.89
N LEU A 121 -6.12 -13.36 8.55
CA LEU A 121 -5.18 -12.60 7.75
C LEU A 121 -5.38 -11.09 7.92
N LEU A 122 -6.62 -10.61 7.99
CA LEU A 122 -6.93 -9.21 8.25
C LEU A 122 -6.47 -8.80 9.65
N ASP A 123 -6.77 -9.61 10.67
CA ASP A 123 -6.29 -9.38 12.04
C ASP A 123 -4.77 -9.29 12.09
N SER A 124 -4.07 -10.20 11.42
CA SER A 124 -2.61 -10.22 11.32
C SER A 124 -2.08 -8.93 10.70
N GLN A 125 -2.71 -8.42 9.65
CA GLN A 125 -2.28 -7.17 9.03
C GLN A 125 -2.48 -5.96 9.93
N PHE A 126 -3.59 -5.88 10.67
CA PHE A 126 -3.78 -4.82 11.67
C PHE A 126 -2.76 -4.91 12.80
N GLN A 127 -2.40 -6.10 13.24
CA GLN A 127 -1.36 -6.29 14.27
C GLN A 127 0.04 -5.92 13.75
N THR A 128 0.29 -6.14 12.47
CA THR A 128 1.58 -5.82 11.82
C THR A 128 1.72 -4.33 11.53
N LEU A 129 0.60 -3.63 11.32
CA LEU A 129 0.59 -2.21 10.96
C LEU A 129 1.26 -1.36 12.04
N GLU A 130 2.31 -0.65 11.65
CA GLU A 130 2.94 0.40 12.42
C GLU A 130 2.58 1.75 11.81
N HIS A 131 1.97 2.63 12.62
CA HIS A 131 1.56 3.96 12.15
C HIS A 131 2.75 4.80 11.71
N LEU A 132 2.50 5.72 10.75
CA LEU A 132 3.50 6.71 10.35
C LEU A 132 3.91 7.55 11.56
N ASP A 133 5.20 7.86 11.65
CA ASP A 133 5.73 8.75 12.68
C ASP A 133 6.28 10.07 12.07
N ASP A 134 6.71 10.98 12.93
CA ASP A 134 7.16 12.32 12.53
C ASP A 134 8.44 12.33 11.67
N THR A 135 9.15 11.20 11.58
CA THR A 135 10.34 11.07 10.73
C THR A 135 10.01 10.69 9.29
N GLU A 136 8.76 10.34 9.03
CA GLU A 136 8.28 9.88 7.72
C GLU A 136 7.42 10.98 7.06
N THR A 137 7.66 11.24 5.77
CA THR A 137 6.80 12.16 5.01
C THR A 137 5.54 11.42 4.59
N GLY A 138 4.47 11.59 5.34
CA GLY A 138 3.22 10.90 5.06
C GLY A 138 2.03 11.48 5.82
N LYS A 139 0.85 11.07 5.41
CA LYS A 139 -0.40 11.48 6.04
C LYS A 139 -1.44 10.37 5.97
N VAL A 140 -2.29 10.32 6.99
CA VAL A 140 -3.42 9.38 7.08
C VAL A 140 -4.66 9.98 6.44
N PHE A 141 -5.35 9.18 5.64
CA PHE A 141 -6.61 9.53 4.98
C PHE A 141 -7.68 8.48 5.29
N GLU A 142 -8.83 8.94 5.77
CA GLU A 142 -9.94 8.06 6.14
C GLU A 142 -10.67 7.51 4.92
N ILE A 143 -10.85 6.20 4.88
CA ILE A 143 -11.49 5.50 3.76
C ILE A 143 -13.00 5.49 3.79
N SER A 144 -13.62 6.04 4.84
CA SER A 144 -15.08 6.23 4.89
C SER A 144 -15.59 7.26 3.88
N LYS A 145 -14.70 8.12 3.38
CA LYS A 145 -15.00 9.10 2.33
C LYS A 145 -15.05 8.45 0.95
N PRO A 146 -15.79 9.03 -0.02
CA PRO A 146 -15.72 8.60 -1.42
C PRO A 146 -14.31 8.73 -2.01
N VAL A 147 -13.96 7.88 -2.98
CA VAL A 147 -12.63 7.85 -3.61
C VAL A 147 -12.23 9.22 -4.17
N ASN A 148 -13.13 9.90 -4.88
CA ASN A 148 -12.86 11.23 -5.44
C ASN A 148 -12.50 12.25 -4.36
N GLN A 149 -13.14 12.19 -3.20
CA GLN A 149 -12.82 13.09 -2.09
C GLN A 149 -11.47 12.77 -1.47
N ILE A 150 -11.15 11.49 -1.30
CA ILE A 150 -9.83 11.05 -0.81
C ILE A 150 -8.73 11.55 -1.76
N VAL A 151 -8.92 11.37 -3.07
CA VAL A 151 -7.97 11.84 -4.09
C VAL A 151 -7.77 13.36 -4.01
N ASN A 152 -8.85 14.12 -3.90
CA ASN A 152 -8.76 15.59 -3.75
C ASN A 152 -8.02 15.98 -2.47
N ASP A 153 -8.33 15.35 -1.35
CA ASP A 153 -7.66 15.61 -0.07
C ASP A 153 -6.15 15.30 -0.14
N VAL A 154 -5.78 14.23 -0.85
CA VAL A 154 -4.37 13.88 -1.09
C VAL A 154 -3.69 14.95 -1.95
N ILE A 155 -4.30 15.37 -3.05
CA ILE A 155 -3.74 16.37 -3.96
C ILE A 155 -3.51 17.71 -3.22
N VAL A 156 -4.46 18.13 -2.39
CA VAL A 156 -4.32 19.33 -1.57
C VAL A 156 -3.16 19.24 -0.59
N TRP A 157 -2.88 18.04 -0.07
CA TRP A 157 -1.78 17.83 0.86
C TRP A 157 -0.41 17.74 0.17
N LEU A 158 -0.32 17.25 -1.06
CA LEU A 158 0.93 17.04 -1.80
C LEU A 158 1.68 18.35 -2.08
#